data_19674255cf4a1c52ff49a23e2f22e7d9
#
_entry.id   19674255cf4a1c52ff49a23e2f22e7d9
#
_cell.length_a   1.000
_cell.length_b   1.000
_cell.length_c   1.000
_cell.angle_alpha   90.00
_cell.angle_beta   90.00
_cell.angle_gamma   90.00
#
_symmetry.space_group_name_H-M   'P 1'
#
loop_
_entity.id
_entity.type
_entity.pdbx_description
1 polymer ?
#
loop_
_entity_poly.entity_id
_entity_poly.type
_entity_poly.pdbx_seq_one_letter_code
_entity_poly.pdbx_strand_id
1 'polypeptide(L)'
;CPHFHLSLQSGCEATLKRMNRHYTPEQYLEGCQILREAYQNPAITTDVIVGFPGETEEEFSVTWDFLQKAAFYEMHIFKYSRRAFTKAASMADQIPEEVKSRRSDILLELEKQMSLRYRRSFLGKENQVLLEEEEIIGGERYLTGFSREYVRMAVNVGRILQRGSCGEVVAGNRKEVVAGNCKEIRTGSLKAGDWRKIEAGEWRGEIFNGQGGRMLTPEVVEVDW
;
A
#
# COMPACT_ATOMS: atom_id res chain seq x y z
N CYS A 1 2.35 12.55 -6.82
CA CYS A 1 2.11 11.57 -5.75
C CYS A 1 3.35 10.71 -5.59
N PRO A 2 3.93 10.59 -4.40
CA PRO A 2 5.11 9.75 -4.17
C PRO A 2 4.72 8.27 -4.01
N HIS A 3 4.11 7.71 -5.06
CA HIS A 3 3.76 6.31 -5.20
C HIS A 3 4.36 5.78 -6.49
N PHE A 4 5.17 4.73 -6.40
CA PHE A 4 5.94 4.19 -7.50
C PHE A 4 5.78 2.68 -7.57
N HIS A 5 5.41 2.19 -8.76
CA HIS A 5 5.39 0.75 -9.03
C HIS A 5 6.62 0.37 -9.85
N LEU A 6 7.50 -0.44 -9.26
CA LEU A 6 8.69 -0.97 -9.91
C LEU A 6 8.62 -2.50 -9.94
N SER A 7 8.43 -3.10 -11.13
CA SER A 7 8.32 -4.55 -11.25
C SER A 7 9.67 -5.26 -11.05
N LEU A 8 9.87 -5.89 -9.90
CA LEU A 8 11.08 -6.63 -9.54
C LEU A 8 11.13 -8.03 -10.17
N GLN A 9 10.03 -8.75 -10.09
CA GLN A 9 9.83 -10.15 -10.50
C GLN A 9 10.52 -11.18 -9.59
N SER A 10 11.79 -11.02 -9.22
CA SER A 10 12.54 -11.88 -8.28
C SER A 10 13.68 -11.11 -7.64
N GLY A 11 14.01 -11.41 -6.40
CA GLY A 11 15.18 -10.87 -5.70
C GLY A 11 16.46 -11.70 -5.93
N CYS A 12 16.39 -12.79 -6.70
CA CYS A 12 17.54 -13.63 -7.03
C CYS A 12 18.03 -13.36 -8.45
N GLU A 13 19.32 -13.03 -8.59
CA GLU A 13 19.94 -12.72 -9.88
C GLU A 13 19.85 -13.88 -10.87
N ALA A 14 20.05 -15.13 -10.42
CA ALA A 14 19.99 -16.31 -11.27
C ALA A 14 18.58 -16.50 -11.84
N THR A 15 17.54 -16.28 -11.03
CA THR A 15 16.14 -16.32 -11.47
C THR A 15 15.84 -15.18 -12.45
N LEU A 16 16.29 -13.94 -12.17
CA LEU A 16 16.14 -12.80 -13.09
C LEU A 16 16.79 -13.07 -14.45
N LYS A 17 17.98 -13.65 -14.48
CA LYS A 17 18.64 -14.06 -15.75
C LYS A 17 17.82 -15.08 -16.53
N ARG A 18 17.23 -16.08 -15.87
CA ARG A 18 16.33 -17.04 -16.52
C ARG A 18 15.06 -16.39 -17.04
N MET A 19 14.55 -15.36 -16.34
CA MET A 19 13.42 -14.53 -16.79
C MET A 19 13.79 -13.57 -17.93
N ASN A 20 15.04 -13.54 -18.36
CA ASN A 20 15.60 -12.58 -19.32
C ASN A 20 15.43 -11.12 -18.88
N ARG A 21 15.66 -10.85 -17.59
CA ARG A 21 15.74 -9.50 -17.05
C ARG A 21 17.17 -8.98 -17.13
N HIS A 22 17.31 -7.68 -17.46
CA HIS A 22 18.60 -7.04 -17.74
C HIS A 22 19.10 -6.15 -16.60
N TYR A 23 18.53 -6.28 -15.41
CA TYR A 23 18.96 -5.60 -14.18
C TYR A 23 19.31 -6.63 -13.11
N THR A 24 20.13 -6.19 -12.14
CA THR A 24 20.46 -7.00 -10.96
C THR A 24 19.60 -6.56 -9.75
N PRO A 25 19.50 -7.41 -8.71
CA PRO A 25 18.86 -7.00 -7.45
C PRO A 25 19.50 -5.75 -6.83
N GLU A 26 20.81 -5.59 -6.94
CA GLU A 26 21.53 -4.42 -6.40
C GLU A 26 21.15 -3.14 -7.15
N GLN A 27 21.12 -3.17 -8.48
CA GLN A 27 20.67 -2.01 -9.30
C GLN A 27 19.22 -1.65 -9.00
N TYR A 28 18.37 -2.65 -8.78
CA TYR A 28 16.97 -2.42 -8.40
C TYR A 28 16.89 -1.75 -7.02
N LEU A 29 17.66 -2.23 -6.04
CA LEU A 29 17.69 -1.66 -4.69
C LEU A 29 18.20 -0.20 -4.71
N GLU A 30 19.23 0.08 -5.53
CA GLU A 30 19.72 1.45 -5.75
C GLU A 30 18.61 2.35 -6.27
N GLY A 31 17.81 1.89 -7.25
CA GLY A 31 16.63 2.62 -7.73
C GLY A 31 15.62 2.93 -6.62
N CYS A 32 15.36 1.97 -5.72
CA CYS A 32 14.52 2.21 -4.54
C CYS A 32 15.12 3.25 -3.59
N GLN A 33 16.44 3.24 -3.40
CA GLN A 33 17.14 4.21 -2.55
C GLN A 33 17.07 5.63 -3.13
N ILE A 34 17.29 5.80 -4.43
CA ILE A 34 17.14 7.08 -5.12
C ILE A 34 15.74 7.67 -4.88
N LEU A 35 14.70 6.85 -4.97
CA LEU A 35 13.33 7.32 -4.69
C LEU A 35 13.15 7.74 -3.23
N ARG A 36 13.74 7.02 -2.27
CA ARG A 36 13.67 7.36 -0.85
C ARG A 36 14.48 8.60 -0.47
N GLU A 37 15.52 8.91 -1.21
CA GLU A 37 16.28 10.15 -1.07
C GLU A 37 15.53 11.35 -1.68
N ALA A 38 14.86 11.13 -2.82
CA ALA A 38 14.13 12.19 -3.54
C ALA A 38 12.78 12.53 -2.93
N TYR A 39 12.14 11.59 -2.23
CA TYR A 39 10.79 11.76 -1.69
C TYR A 39 10.73 11.36 -0.21
N GLN A 40 9.96 12.12 0.56
CA GLN A 40 9.71 11.80 1.95
C GLN A 40 8.75 10.59 2.04
N ASN A 41 9.24 9.44 2.52
CA ASN A 41 8.47 8.22 2.73
C ASN A 41 7.65 7.75 1.50
N PRO A 42 8.28 7.55 0.32
CA PRO A 42 7.54 7.16 -0.87
C PRO A 42 6.96 5.74 -0.74
N ALA A 43 5.75 5.54 -1.24
CA ALA A 43 5.18 4.21 -1.42
C ALA A 43 5.86 3.53 -2.62
N ILE A 44 6.58 2.45 -2.37
CA ILE A 44 7.17 1.63 -3.44
C ILE A 44 6.45 0.29 -3.44
N THR A 45 5.81 -0.02 -4.56
CA THR A 45 5.13 -1.30 -4.80
C THR A 45 5.83 -2.10 -5.88
N THR A 46 5.64 -3.41 -5.89
CA THR A 46 6.32 -4.29 -6.84
C THR A 46 5.50 -5.53 -7.20
N ASP A 47 5.88 -6.16 -8.31
CA ASP A 47 5.43 -7.51 -8.68
C ASP A 47 6.51 -8.52 -8.35
N VAL A 48 6.11 -9.69 -7.83
CA VAL A 48 6.98 -10.83 -7.58
C VAL A 48 6.36 -12.10 -8.15
N ILE A 49 7.13 -12.87 -8.90
CA ILE A 49 6.70 -14.17 -9.44
C ILE A 49 7.43 -15.27 -8.67
N VAL A 50 6.68 -16.19 -8.07
CA VAL A 50 7.20 -17.39 -7.42
C VAL A 50 7.05 -18.62 -8.28
N GLY A 51 8.00 -19.55 -8.18
CA GLY A 51 7.97 -20.82 -8.89
C GLY A 51 8.21 -20.69 -10.39
N PHE A 52 9.05 -19.73 -10.80
CA PHE A 52 9.55 -19.68 -12.16
C PHE A 52 10.37 -20.95 -12.46
N PRO A 53 10.35 -21.50 -13.70
CA PRO A 53 11.09 -22.72 -14.02
C PRO A 53 12.55 -22.70 -13.55
N GLY A 54 12.98 -23.73 -12.83
CA GLY A 54 14.30 -23.86 -12.26
C GLY A 54 14.57 -23.05 -10.99
N GLU A 55 13.58 -22.40 -10.39
CA GLU A 55 13.75 -21.70 -9.12
C GLU A 55 13.94 -22.70 -7.96
N THR A 56 15.14 -22.73 -7.36
CA THR A 56 15.45 -23.61 -6.21
C THR A 56 14.94 -23.02 -4.88
N GLU A 57 15.03 -23.79 -3.78
CA GLU A 57 14.69 -23.28 -2.44
C GLU A 57 15.69 -22.20 -1.99
N GLU A 58 16.98 -22.36 -2.34
CA GLU A 58 18.02 -21.36 -2.04
C GLU A 58 17.74 -20.05 -2.77
N GLU A 59 17.34 -20.10 -4.05
CA GLU A 59 17.00 -18.91 -4.84
C GLU A 59 15.74 -18.23 -4.31
N PHE A 60 14.76 -19.00 -3.86
CA PHE A 60 13.58 -18.45 -3.18
C PHE A 60 13.96 -17.79 -1.85
N SER A 61 14.83 -18.40 -1.05
CA SER A 61 15.35 -17.80 0.19
C SER A 61 16.06 -16.47 -0.07
N VAL A 62 16.92 -16.41 -1.10
CA VAL A 62 17.58 -15.16 -1.52
C VAL A 62 16.55 -14.09 -1.90
N THR A 63 15.49 -14.49 -2.61
CA THR A 63 14.39 -13.55 -2.96
C THR A 63 13.70 -13.05 -1.70
N TRP A 64 13.38 -13.91 -0.73
CA TRP A 64 12.74 -13.54 0.53
C TRP A 64 13.60 -12.55 1.35
N ASP A 65 14.90 -12.81 1.48
CA ASP A 65 15.84 -11.90 2.17
C ASP A 65 15.93 -10.54 1.46
N PHE A 66 15.97 -10.54 0.13
CA PHE A 66 15.98 -9.32 -0.66
C PHE A 66 14.72 -8.47 -0.44
N LEU A 67 13.54 -9.10 -0.44
CA LEU A 67 12.26 -8.41 -0.25
C LEU A 67 12.21 -7.71 1.11
N GLN A 68 12.68 -8.36 2.18
CA GLN A 68 12.76 -7.74 3.50
C GLN A 68 13.69 -6.52 3.51
N LYS A 69 14.85 -6.61 2.84
CA LYS A 69 15.81 -5.52 2.71
C LYS A 69 15.23 -4.35 1.88
N ALA A 70 14.52 -4.65 0.81
CA ALA A 70 13.92 -3.66 -0.07
C ALA A 70 12.76 -2.90 0.62
N ALA A 71 12.06 -3.52 1.56
CA ALA A 71 11.01 -2.92 2.40
C ALA A 71 9.93 -2.18 1.58
N PHE A 72 9.17 -2.92 0.78
CA PHE A 72 8.08 -2.41 -0.03
C PHE A 72 6.87 -1.99 0.81
N TYR A 73 6.04 -1.10 0.25
CA TYR A 73 4.70 -0.84 0.80
C TYR A 73 3.76 -2.02 0.48
N GLU A 74 3.68 -2.41 -0.78
CA GLU A 74 2.85 -3.53 -1.23
C GLU A 74 3.58 -4.37 -2.27
N MET A 75 3.24 -5.66 -2.32
CA MET A 75 3.76 -6.60 -3.31
C MET A 75 2.63 -7.40 -3.94
N HIS A 76 2.55 -7.39 -5.26
CA HIS A 76 1.67 -8.28 -6.01
C HIS A 76 2.40 -9.59 -6.26
N ILE A 77 1.96 -10.67 -5.61
CA ILE A 77 2.62 -11.97 -5.64
C ILE A 77 1.88 -12.88 -6.62
N PHE A 78 2.58 -13.31 -7.65
CA PHE A 78 2.04 -14.17 -8.70
C PHE A 78 2.73 -15.53 -8.69
N LYS A 79 1.95 -16.61 -8.73
CA LYS A 79 2.49 -17.93 -9.07
C LYS A 79 2.78 -17.98 -10.57
N TYR A 80 3.96 -18.45 -10.95
CA TYR A 80 4.26 -18.63 -12.36
C TYR A 80 3.19 -19.50 -13.03
N SER A 81 2.60 -18.96 -14.10
CA SER A 81 1.63 -19.65 -14.94
C SER A 81 2.22 -19.97 -16.30
N ARG A 82 2.21 -21.24 -16.66
CA ARG A 82 2.73 -21.73 -17.94
C ARG A 82 1.86 -21.23 -19.09
N ARG A 83 2.42 -20.36 -19.93
CA ARG A 83 1.73 -19.80 -21.10
C ARG A 83 2.30 -20.43 -22.38
N ALA A 84 1.46 -20.99 -23.22
CA ALA A 84 1.86 -21.55 -24.52
C ALA A 84 2.71 -20.53 -25.32
N PHE A 85 3.63 -21.05 -26.12
CA PHE A 85 4.52 -20.28 -27.00
C PHE A 85 5.55 -19.37 -26.30
N THR A 86 5.72 -19.46 -24.97
CA THR A 86 6.80 -18.76 -24.27
C THR A 86 8.00 -19.67 -24.06
N LYS A 87 9.22 -19.09 -24.02
CA LYS A 87 10.45 -19.86 -23.70
C LYS A 87 10.33 -20.53 -22.32
N ALA A 88 9.79 -19.84 -21.34
CA ALA A 88 9.59 -20.37 -19.99
C ALA A 88 8.66 -21.63 -19.98
N ALA A 89 7.69 -21.70 -20.88
CA ALA A 89 6.82 -22.88 -20.99
C ALA A 89 7.53 -24.13 -21.50
N SER A 90 8.65 -23.99 -22.23
CA SER A 90 9.47 -25.09 -22.76
C SER A 90 10.65 -25.47 -21.86
N MET A 91 10.90 -24.74 -20.77
CA MET A 91 11.93 -25.09 -19.80
C MET A 91 11.57 -26.39 -19.08
N ALA A 92 12.59 -27.25 -18.84
CA ALA A 92 12.39 -28.60 -18.28
C ALA A 92 11.96 -28.55 -16.81
N ASP A 93 12.59 -27.69 -16.02
CA ASP A 93 12.47 -27.67 -14.55
C ASP A 93 11.23 -26.88 -14.08
N GLN A 94 10.06 -27.32 -14.49
CA GLN A 94 8.78 -26.73 -14.06
C GLN A 94 8.54 -27.01 -12.58
N ILE A 95 8.20 -25.98 -11.82
CA ILE A 95 7.98 -26.10 -10.37
C ILE A 95 6.55 -26.64 -10.12
N PRO A 96 6.37 -27.63 -9.22
CA PRO A 96 5.08 -28.15 -8.83
C PRO A 96 4.16 -27.07 -8.23
N GLU A 97 2.85 -27.18 -8.43
CA GLU A 97 1.88 -26.19 -7.99
C GLU A 97 1.85 -26.04 -6.45
N GLU A 98 2.04 -27.16 -5.74
CA GLU A 98 2.13 -27.16 -4.27
C GLU A 98 3.29 -26.31 -3.75
N VAL A 99 4.47 -26.38 -4.40
CA VAL A 99 5.64 -25.58 -4.07
C VAL A 99 5.37 -24.10 -4.35
N LYS A 100 4.75 -23.77 -5.48
CA LYS A 100 4.37 -22.40 -5.82
C LYS A 100 3.38 -21.83 -4.81
N SER A 101 2.37 -22.60 -4.40
CA SER A 101 1.38 -22.19 -3.41
C SER A 101 2.04 -21.89 -2.07
N ARG A 102 2.88 -22.82 -1.57
CA ARG A 102 3.63 -22.61 -0.32
C ARG A 102 4.51 -21.35 -0.37
N ARG A 103 5.25 -21.14 -1.46
CA ARG A 103 6.09 -19.93 -1.63
C ARG A 103 5.25 -18.66 -1.70
N SER A 104 4.11 -18.72 -2.40
CA SER A 104 3.16 -17.61 -2.46
C SER A 104 2.63 -17.24 -1.07
N ASP A 105 2.21 -18.24 -0.27
CA ASP A 105 1.69 -18.00 1.08
C ASP A 105 2.73 -17.37 2.00
N ILE A 106 4.00 -17.81 1.92
CA ILE A 106 5.11 -17.22 2.67
C ILE A 106 5.30 -15.74 2.31
N LEU A 107 5.27 -15.40 1.01
CA LEU A 107 5.45 -14.02 0.58
C LEU A 107 4.22 -13.15 0.87
N LEU A 108 3.00 -13.67 0.82
CA LEU A 108 1.79 -12.96 1.20
C LEU A 108 1.81 -12.59 2.69
N GLU A 109 2.32 -13.47 3.55
CA GLU A 109 2.49 -13.14 4.97
C GLU A 109 3.56 -12.05 5.18
N LEU A 110 4.67 -12.12 4.45
CA LEU A 110 5.69 -11.07 4.47
C LEU A 110 5.14 -9.73 3.98
N GLU A 111 4.34 -9.74 2.90
CA GLU A 111 3.69 -8.56 2.33
C GLU A 111 2.80 -7.87 3.37
N LYS A 112 1.92 -8.62 4.06
CA LYS A 112 1.06 -8.09 5.12
C LYS A 112 1.86 -7.36 6.21
N GLN A 113 2.96 -7.96 6.68
CA GLN A 113 3.80 -7.36 7.70
C GLN A 113 4.47 -6.07 7.22
N MET A 114 4.96 -6.05 5.97
CA MET A 114 5.61 -4.89 5.38
C MET A 114 4.61 -3.76 5.12
N SER A 115 3.44 -4.08 4.56
CA SER A 115 2.35 -3.14 4.31
C SER A 115 1.86 -2.51 5.62
N LEU A 116 1.65 -3.31 6.66
CA LEU A 116 1.27 -2.81 7.98
C LEU A 116 2.35 -1.87 8.57
N ARG A 117 3.64 -2.23 8.46
CA ARG A 117 4.75 -1.38 8.92
C ARG A 117 4.76 -0.04 8.20
N TYR A 118 4.58 -0.04 6.89
CA TYR A 118 4.53 1.17 6.09
C TYR A 118 3.33 2.05 6.49
N ARG A 119 2.13 1.49 6.58
CA ARG A 119 0.92 2.20 7.01
C ARG A 119 1.06 2.79 8.42
N ARG A 120 1.64 2.05 9.36
CA ARG A 120 1.91 2.55 10.72
C ARG A 120 2.82 3.79 10.74
N SER A 121 3.67 3.98 9.73
CA SER A 121 4.54 5.16 9.65
C SER A 121 3.77 6.48 9.45
N PHE A 122 2.48 6.43 9.10
CA PHE A 122 1.60 7.59 8.94
C PHE A 122 0.87 7.98 10.23
N LEU A 123 0.85 7.11 11.24
CA LEU A 123 0.17 7.39 12.50
C LEU A 123 0.83 8.57 13.23
N GLY A 124 -0.01 9.48 13.74
CA GLY A 124 0.46 10.68 14.45
C GLY A 124 1.13 11.74 13.58
N LYS A 125 1.04 11.61 12.26
CA LYS A 125 1.57 12.60 11.30
C LYS A 125 0.45 13.32 10.58
N GLU A 126 0.73 14.53 10.13
CA GLU A 126 -0.14 15.27 9.23
C GLU A 126 -0.17 14.59 7.87
N ASN A 127 -1.37 14.33 7.34
CA ASN A 127 -1.57 13.66 6.06
C ASN A 127 -2.57 14.44 5.21
N GLN A 128 -2.32 14.49 3.90
CA GLN A 128 -3.28 14.98 2.92
C GLN A 128 -4.05 13.80 2.34
N VAL A 129 -5.38 13.84 2.44
CA VAL A 129 -6.24 12.74 2.00
C VAL A 129 -7.25 13.26 0.97
N LEU A 130 -7.31 12.60 -0.18
CA LEU A 130 -8.40 12.78 -1.14
C LEU A 130 -9.58 11.94 -0.68
N LEU A 131 -10.60 12.58 -0.13
CA LEU A 131 -11.81 11.89 0.32
C LEU A 131 -12.70 11.59 -0.89
N GLU A 132 -13.13 10.34 -1.03
CA GLU A 132 -13.86 9.84 -2.18
C GLU A 132 -15.27 9.37 -1.83
N GLU A 133 -15.42 8.63 -0.73
CA GLU A 133 -16.69 8.00 -0.39
C GLU A 133 -16.98 8.01 1.12
N GLU A 134 -18.24 7.78 1.46
CA GLU A 134 -18.68 7.59 2.83
C GLU A 134 -18.94 6.10 3.09
N GLU A 135 -18.39 5.58 4.17
CA GLU A 135 -18.53 4.18 4.59
C GLU A 135 -19.02 4.08 6.04
N ILE A 136 -19.72 2.99 6.33
CA ILE A 136 -20.08 2.62 7.70
C ILE A 136 -19.10 1.54 8.17
N ILE A 137 -18.29 1.87 9.18
CA ILE A 137 -17.28 0.98 9.73
C ILE A 137 -17.55 0.81 11.22
N GLY A 138 -17.76 -0.44 11.66
CA GLY A 138 -18.09 -0.71 13.06
C GLY A 138 -19.38 -0.04 13.59
N GLY A 139 -20.30 0.35 12.68
CA GLY A 139 -21.53 1.06 13.03
C GLY A 139 -21.40 2.60 13.07
N GLU A 140 -20.22 3.14 12.82
CA GLU A 140 -19.95 4.57 12.74
C GLU A 140 -19.71 5.03 11.29
N ARG A 141 -19.96 6.32 11.01
CA ARG A 141 -19.79 6.92 9.69
C ARG A 141 -18.38 7.46 9.53
N TYR A 142 -17.73 7.08 8.43
CA TYR A 142 -16.41 7.55 8.04
C TYR A 142 -16.41 8.12 6.63
N LEU A 143 -15.58 9.12 6.40
CA LEU A 143 -15.16 9.53 5.06
C LEU A 143 -13.85 8.82 4.74
N THR A 144 -13.82 8.05 3.67
CA THR A 144 -12.67 7.28 3.24
C THR A 144 -12.06 7.83 1.97
N GLY A 145 -10.77 7.59 1.79
CA GLY A 145 -10.04 8.06 0.62
C GLY A 145 -8.56 7.69 0.69
N PHE A 146 -7.75 8.28 -0.18
CA PHE A 146 -6.34 7.94 -0.30
C PHE A 146 -5.43 9.13 0.01
N SER A 147 -4.30 8.86 0.69
CA SER A 147 -3.22 9.82 0.83
C SER A 147 -2.50 10.02 -0.51
N ARG A 148 -1.53 10.93 -0.55
CA ARG A 148 -0.66 11.14 -1.72
C ARG A 148 0.18 9.90 -2.07
N GLU A 149 0.46 9.07 -1.10
CA GLU A 149 1.18 7.80 -1.21
C GLU A 149 0.27 6.61 -1.53
N TYR A 150 -1.02 6.86 -1.78
CA TYR A 150 -2.05 5.84 -2.03
C TYR A 150 -2.33 4.93 -0.81
N VAL A 151 -2.08 5.43 0.39
CA VAL A 151 -2.54 4.75 1.61
C VAL A 151 -4.01 5.08 1.83
N ARG A 152 -4.85 4.04 1.93
CA ARG A 152 -6.27 4.24 2.25
C ARG A 152 -6.41 4.71 3.69
N MET A 153 -7.14 5.78 3.88
CA MET A 153 -7.37 6.43 5.16
C MET A 153 -8.87 6.68 5.38
N ALA A 154 -9.28 6.70 6.64
CA ALA A 154 -10.65 6.98 7.01
C ALA A 154 -10.70 8.03 8.11
N VAL A 155 -11.68 8.92 8.04
CA VAL A 155 -11.90 10.00 8.98
C VAL A 155 -13.30 9.87 9.56
N ASN A 156 -13.40 9.71 10.89
CA ASN A 156 -14.69 9.58 11.57
C ASN A 156 -15.47 10.89 11.52
N VAL A 157 -16.66 10.86 10.91
CA VAL A 157 -17.50 12.05 10.72
C VAL A 157 -17.97 12.65 12.04
N GLY A 158 -18.30 11.82 13.04
CA GLY A 158 -18.73 12.28 14.37
C GLY A 158 -17.66 13.06 15.11
N ARG A 159 -16.39 12.67 14.97
CA ARG A 159 -15.25 13.35 15.58
C ARG A 159 -14.95 14.70 14.92
N ILE A 160 -15.16 14.82 13.60
CA ILE A 160 -15.01 16.10 12.89
C ILE A 160 -16.02 17.12 13.47
N LEU A 161 -17.27 16.70 13.68
CA LEU A 161 -18.35 17.57 14.13
C LEU A 161 -18.22 18.00 15.60
N GLN A 162 -17.63 17.16 16.46
CA GLN A 162 -17.46 17.45 17.90
C GLN A 162 -16.34 18.43 18.22
N ARG A 163 -15.32 18.53 17.40
CA ARG A 163 -14.11 19.30 17.74
C ARG A 163 -14.14 20.76 17.33
N GLY A 164 -15.09 21.21 16.52
CA GLY A 164 -15.26 22.64 16.16
C GLY A 164 -14.01 23.32 15.60
N SER A 165 -12.92 22.58 15.34
CA SER A 165 -11.70 23.14 14.79
C SER A 165 -11.82 23.27 13.28
N CYS A 166 -11.87 24.52 12.82
CA CYS A 166 -11.76 24.92 11.44
C CYS A 166 -10.41 24.49 10.85
N GLY A 167 -10.35 23.33 10.24
CA GLY A 167 -9.33 23.05 9.24
C GLY A 167 -9.72 23.72 7.93
N GLU A 168 -8.78 24.31 7.22
CA GLU A 168 -9.00 24.92 5.92
C GLU A 168 -9.40 23.83 4.93
N VAL A 169 -10.68 23.77 4.54
CA VAL A 169 -11.19 22.85 3.53
C VAL A 169 -10.94 23.48 2.17
N VAL A 170 -10.00 22.95 1.41
CA VAL A 170 -9.79 23.34 0.01
C VAL A 170 -10.61 22.41 -0.88
N ALA A 171 -11.84 22.82 -1.23
CA ALA A 171 -12.68 22.13 -2.20
C ALA A 171 -12.42 22.72 -3.58
N GLY A 172 -11.81 21.95 -4.49
CA GLY A 172 -11.61 22.36 -5.88
C GLY A 172 -11.01 23.77 -6.04
N ASN A 173 -11.09 24.40 -7.18
CA ASN A 173 -10.53 25.74 -7.47
C ASN A 173 -11.20 26.93 -6.74
N ARG A 174 -11.94 26.74 -5.66
CA ARG A 174 -12.54 27.80 -4.84
C ARG A 174 -12.07 27.70 -3.40
N LYS A 175 -11.35 28.73 -2.96
CA LYS A 175 -11.10 28.99 -1.53
C LYS A 175 -12.42 29.47 -0.91
N GLU A 176 -13.15 28.59 -0.26
CA GLU A 176 -14.18 28.98 0.70
C GLU A 176 -13.60 28.83 2.11
N VAL A 177 -13.25 29.97 2.68
CA VAL A 177 -12.94 30.10 4.09
C VAL A 177 -14.27 30.04 4.84
N VAL A 178 -14.60 28.92 5.44
CA VAL A 178 -15.72 28.84 6.38
C VAL A 178 -15.21 29.23 7.77
N ALA A 179 -15.11 30.52 8.00
CA ALA A 179 -14.98 31.05 9.34
C ALA A 179 -16.39 31.13 9.97
N GLY A 180 -16.59 30.41 11.08
CA GLY A 180 -17.75 30.61 11.93
C GLY A 180 -18.69 29.41 12.05
N ASN A 181 -18.87 28.94 13.30
CA ASN A 181 -19.91 28.04 13.82
C ASN A 181 -20.30 26.87 12.88
N CYS A 182 -19.61 25.77 13.00
CA CYS A 182 -19.94 24.50 12.35
C CYS A 182 -21.27 23.91 12.87
N LYS A 183 -22.39 24.57 12.62
CA LYS A 183 -23.74 24.01 12.89
C LYS A 183 -24.40 23.33 11.71
N GLU A 184 -23.87 23.47 10.49
CA GLU A 184 -24.45 22.83 9.30
C GLU A 184 -23.38 22.41 8.30
N ILE A 185 -22.77 21.24 8.51
CA ILE A 185 -22.25 20.50 7.36
C ILE A 185 -23.42 19.65 6.85
N ARG A 186 -24.16 20.20 5.88
CA ARG A 186 -25.13 19.41 5.13
C ARG A 186 -24.35 18.42 4.26
N THR A 187 -24.51 17.14 4.54
CA THR A 187 -23.89 15.99 3.86
C THR A 187 -24.31 15.85 2.38
N GLY A 188 -24.96 16.83 1.80
CA GLY A 188 -25.54 16.75 0.45
C GLY A 188 -24.64 17.22 -0.70
N SER A 189 -23.38 17.57 -0.49
CA SER A 189 -22.59 18.23 -1.56
C SER A 189 -21.07 17.97 -1.54
N LEU A 190 -20.62 16.89 -0.94
CA LEU A 190 -19.21 16.46 -1.11
C LEU A 190 -19.10 15.70 -2.44
N LYS A 191 -18.52 16.35 -3.45
CA LYS A 191 -18.22 15.72 -4.74
C LYS A 191 -16.87 15.03 -4.67
N ALA A 192 -16.72 13.89 -5.35
CA ALA A 192 -15.44 13.24 -5.60
C ALA A 192 -14.39 14.28 -6.05
N GLY A 193 -13.23 14.28 -5.41
CA GLY A 193 -12.12 15.19 -5.75
C GLY A 193 -11.75 16.24 -4.69
N ASP A 194 -12.38 16.26 -3.52
CA ASP A 194 -12.04 17.20 -2.45
C ASP A 194 -10.78 16.76 -1.65
N TRP A 195 -9.72 17.57 -1.70
CA TRP A 195 -8.51 17.35 -0.89
C TRP A 195 -8.66 18.02 0.47
N ARG A 196 -8.38 17.28 1.55
CA ARG A 196 -8.38 17.81 2.91
C ARG A 196 -7.05 17.55 3.60
N LYS A 197 -6.55 18.58 4.30
CA LYS A 197 -5.37 18.50 5.15
C LYS A 197 -5.82 18.11 6.55
N ILE A 198 -5.20 17.05 7.10
CA ILE A 198 -5.45 16.57 8.46
C ILE A 198 -4.19 16.87 9.27
N GLU A 199 -4.29 17.72 10.29
CA GLU A 199 -3.14 18.12 11.13
C GLU A 199 -2.79 17.06 12.18
N ALA A 200 -1.48 16.78 12.29
CA ALA A 200 -0.94 15.64 13.05
C ALA A 200 -1.13 15.71 14.57
N GLY A 201 -1.34 16.87 15.15
CA GLY A 201 -1.46 17.03 16.61
C GLY A 201 -2.74 16.45 17.21
N GLU A 202 -3.76 16.21 16.40
CA GLU A 202 -5.12 15.93 16.87
C GLU A 202 -5.76 14.69 16.21
N TRP A 203 -5.12 14.10 15.21
CA TRP A 203 -5.67 12.98 14.44
C TRP A 203 -4.79 11.74 14.54
N ARG A 204 -5.33 10.70 15.13
CA ARG A 204 -4.83 9.33 14.90
C ARG A 204 -5.54 8.82 13.67
N GLY A 205 -4.86 8.77 12.54
CA GLY A 205 -5.39 8.17 11.31
C GLY A 205 -5.77 6.72 11.60
N GLU A 206 -7.00 6.35 11.30
CA GLU A 206 -7.46 4.97 11.36
C GLU A 206 -7.20 4.34 10.00
N ILE A 207 -6.46 3.26 9.98
CA ILE A 207 -6.10 2.52 8.77
C ILE A 207 -6.99 1.30 8.73
N PHE A 208 -7.71 1.08 7.64
CA PHE A 208 -8.67 -0.02 7.52
C PHE A 208 -8.24 -1.06 6.48
N ASN A 209 -8.68 -2.29 6.69
CA ASN A 209 -8.64 -3.33 5.67
C ASN A 209 -10.02 -3.51 5.00
N GLY A 210 -10.04 -3.87 3.75
CA GLY A 210 -11.26 -4.01 2.96
C GLY A 210 -12.23 -5.11 3.39
N GLN A 211 -11.98 -5.82 4.49
CA GLN A 211 -12.82 -6.92 4.98
C GLN A 211 -13.16 -6.77 6.46
N GLY A 212 -13.90 -5.71 6.84
CA GLY A 212 -14.64 -5.63 8.10
C GLY A 212 -13.94 -6.11 9.38
N GLY A 213 -12.63 -5.98 9.47
CA GLY A 213 -11.83 -6.39 10.63
C GLY A 213 -12.16 -5.53 11.86
N ARG A 214 -12.19 -6.16 13.01
CA ARG A 214 -12.50 -5.59 14.32
C ARG A 214 -11.63 -4.36 14.60
N MET A 215 -12.26 -3.23 14.93
CA MET A 215 -11.56 -2.09 15.54
C MET A 215 -10.88 -2.56 16.84
N LEU A 216 -9.57 -2.61 16.84
CA LEU A 216 -8.79 -2.59 18.07
C LEU A 216 -8.60 -1.14 18.46
N THR A 217 -8.66 -0.85 19.75
CA THR A 217 -8.53 0.47 20.40
C THR A 217 -7.58 1.46 19.69
N PRO A 218 -7.73 2.79 19.81
CA PRO A 218 -7.16 3.84 18.95
C PRO A 218 -5.64 3.83 18.76
N GLU A 219 -4.94 2.84 19.25
CA GLU A 219 -3.49 2.71 19.13
C GLU A 219 -3.03 1.75 18.02
N VAL A 220 -3.86 0.81 17.57
CA VAL A 220 -3.49 -0.16 16.52
C VAL A 220 -4.72 -0.59 15.72
N VAL A 221 -4.79 -0.23 14.47
CA VAL A 221 -5.76 -0.79 13.53
C VAL A 221 -5.03 -1.78 12.64
N GLU A 222 -5.26 -3.08 12.84
CA GLU A 222 -4.87 -4.13 11.92
C GLU A 222 -5.85 -4.17 10.77
N VAL A 223 -5.30 -4.13 9.57
CA VAL A 223 -6.08 -4.04 8.35
C VAL A 223 -5.66 -5.19 7.45
N ASP A 224 -6.51 -6.24 7.34
CA ASP A 224 -6.36 -7.32 6.36
C ASP A 224 -7.05 -6.95 5.04
N TRP A 225 -6.39 -7.18 3.92
CA TRP A 225 -6.91 -7.09 2.56
C TRP A 225 -7.46 -8.42 2.09
#